data_9432dab8a98e28752537ddba1f3fd421
#
_entry.id   9432dab8a98e28752537ddba1f3fd421
#
_cell.length_a   1.000
_cell.length_b   1.000
_cell.length_c   1.000
_cell.angle_alpha   90.00
_cell.angle_beta   90.00
_cell.angle_gamma   90.00
#
_symmetry.space_group_name_H-M   'P 1'
#
loop_
_entity.id
_entity.type
_entity.pdbx_description
1 polymer ?
#
loop_
_entity_poly.entity_id
_entity_poly.type
_entity_poly.pdbx_seq_one_letter_code
_entity_poly.pdbx_strand_id
1 'polypeptide(L)'
;MRMGVCKAAARIFDSVLAFTNGTLPLEDLGPRGQWIVSLDGPREINDGIRGRGTFDRAVSNIAQATRPPVVHITISRLNEGSIETFVQEMLCLPIKGIGFSFFTPNRTQGQDEFLIPIDERDSIVQRLLKLRQRFGERVGFTKAIARQLLVNGAFKAWNSYEKCPVSKVLKCYRSDGTTKMCTYGDDADCSKCGCAAVTAFRGAFYPPNYETMRLILGLFLPGFNPRINSREPRNGN
;
A
#
# COMPACT_ATOMS: atom_id res chain seq x y z
N MET A 1 6.15 -16.28 6.43
CA MET A 1 6.02 -16.75 5.04
C MET A 1 7.32 -17.49 4.68
N ARG A 2 7.23 -18.66 4.06
CA ARG A 2 8.45 -19.41 3.68
C ARG A 2 9.10 -18.74 2.47
N MET A 3 10.33 -18.25 2.62
CA MET A 3 11.11 -17.57 1.57
C MET A 3 11.17 -18.37 0.25
N GLY A 4 11.26 -19.69 0.32
CA GLY A 4 11.25 -20.55 -0.86
C GLY A 4 10.02 -20.40 -1.75
N VAL A 5 8.85 -20.13 -1.17
CA VAL A 5 7.61 -19.93 -1.95
C VAL A 5 7.67 -18.63 -2.77
N CYS A 6 8.17 -17.53 -2.19
CA CYS A 6 8.30 -16.27 -2.91
C CYS A 6 9.30 -16.37 -4.07
N LYS A 7 10.44 -17.03 -3.85
CA LYS A 7 11.44 -17.27 -4.91
C LYS A 7 10.90 -18.17 -6.01
N ALA A 8 10.18 -19.23 -5.65
CA ALA A 8 9.54 -20.13 -6.63
C ALA A 8 8.48 -19.37 -7.46
N ALA A 9 7.64 -18.59 -6.81
CA ALA A 9 6.64 -17.76 -7.49
C ALA A 9 7.31 -16.77 -8.47
N ALA A 10 8.40 -16.10 -8.07
CA ALA A 10 9.10 -15.13 -8.91
C ALA A 10 9.80 -15.76 -10.14
N ARG A 11 9.97 -17.10 -10.16
CA ARG A 11 10.44 -17.83 -11.35
C ARG A 11 9.33 -18.15 -12.35
N ILE A 12 8.09 -18.28 -11.86
CA ILE A 12 6.92 -18.74 -12.63
C ILE A 12 6.11 -17.55 -13.16
N PHE A 13 5.87 -16.55 -12.31
CA PHE A 13 5.01 -15.41 -12.64
C PHE A 13 5.82 -14.23 -13.16
N ASP A 14 5.23 -13.42 -14.04
CA ASP A 14 5.86 -12.22 -14.62
C ASP A 14 6.08 -11.12 -13.58
N SER A 15 5.28 -11.08 -12.52
CA SER A 15 5.43 -10.15 -11.40
C SER A 15 4.93 -10.79 -10.11
N VAL A 16 5.67 -10.62 -9.02
CA VAL A 16 5.32 -11.09 -7.67
C VAL A 16 5.46 -9.94 -6.68
N LEU A 17 4.37 -9.60 -6.01
CA LEU A 17 4.36 -8.69 -4.87
C LEU A 17 4.24 -9.51 -3.59
N ALA A 18 5.29 -9.51 -2.79
CA ALA A 18 5.35 -10.28 -1.55
C ALA A 18 5.14 -9.36 -0.34
N PHE A 19 3.97 -9.43 0.28
CA PHE A 19 3.65 -8.69 1.50
C PHE A 19 4.25 -9.38 2.73
N THR A 20 4.88 -8.61 3.60
CA THR A 20 5.54 -9.10 4.81
C THR A 20 5.46 -8.07 5.94
N ASN A 21 5.55 -8.52 7.19
CA ASN A 21 5.77 -7.65 8.33
C ASN A 21 7.25 -7.20 8.48
N GLY A 22 8.13 -7.67 7.60
CA GLY A 22 9.54 -7.29 7.57
C GLY A 22 10.41 -7.84 8.71
N THR A 23 9.90 -8.73 9.56
CA THR A 23 10.65 -9.25 10.72
C THR A 23 11.70 -10.30 10.37
N LEU A 24 11.74 -10.77 9.14
CA LEU A 24 12.76 -11.66 8.59
C LEU A 24 13.55 -10.92 7.50
N PRO A 25 14.80 -11.33 7.20
CA PRO A 25 15.60 -10.75 6.13
C PRO A 25 14.85 -10.68 4.79
N LEU A 26 14.98 -9.55 4.10
CA LEU A 26 14.38 -9.32 2.79
C LEU A 26 15.34 -9.80 1.70
N GLU A 27 15.38 -11.11 1.47
CA GLU A 27 16.24 -11.71 0.44
C GLU A 27 15.84 -11.24 -0.97
N ASP A 28 16.79 -11.25 -1.90
CA ASP A 28 16.52 -10.91 -3.29
C ASP A 28 15.55 -11.93 -3.92
N LEU A 29 14.42 -11.41 -4.39
CA LEU A 29 13.40 -12.19 -5.13
C LEU A 29 13.68 -12.23 -6.64
N GLY A 30 14.79 -11.62 -7.08
CA GLY A 30 15.12 -11.49 -8.50
C GLY A 30 14.34 -10.36 -9.20
N PRO A 31 14.48 -10.25 -10.53
CA PRO A 31 13.96 -9.10 -11.29
C PRO A 31 12.43 -9.01 -11.34
N ARG A 32 11.73 -10.10 -11.01
CA ARG A 32 10.24 -10.18 -11.04
C ARG A 32 9.60 -10.07 -9.67
N GLY A 33 10.39 -9.95 -8.59
CA GLY A 33 9.88 -9.89 -7.21
C GLY A 33 10.04 -8.52 -6.58
N GLN A 34 9.03 -8.08 -5.83
CA GLN A 34 9.04 -6.85 -5.05
C GLN A 34 8.54 -7.12 -3.64
N TRP A 35 9.31 -6.72 -2.63
CA TRP A 35 8.87 -6.74 -1.24
C TRP A 35 7.98 -5.53 -0.93
N ILE A 36 6.86 -5.80 -0.27
CA ILE A 36 5.99 -4.80 0.31
C ILE A 36 6.02 -5.01 1.83
N VAL A 37 6.66 -4.11 2.55
CA VAL A 37 6.79 -4.19 4.01
C VAL A 37 5.67 -3.41 4.66
N SER A 38 4.89 -4.08 5.48
CA SER A 38 3.78 -3.45 6.21
C SER A 38 4.29 -2.86 7.51
N LEU A 39 4.22 -1.53 7.62
CA LEU A 39 4.52 -0.75 8.82
C LEU A 39 3.40 0.26 9.02
N ASP A 40 2.80 0.32 10.22
CA ASP A 40 1.57 1.09 10.43
C ASP A 40 1.77 2.38 11.26
N GLY A 41 3.00 2.74 11.59
CA GLY A 41 3.29 3.96 12.34
C GLY A 41 4.66 3.95 13.02
N PRO A 42 4.97 4.98 13.82
CA PRO A 42 6.13 5.00 14.68
C PRO A 42 6.19 3.75 15.58
N ARG A 43 7.35 3.49 16.16
CA ARG A 43 7.66 2.25 16.93
C ARG A 43 6.53 1.82 17.85
N GLU A 44 6.06 2.71 18.72
CA GLU A 44 5.08 2.39 19.75
C GLU A 44 3.74 1.97 19.14
N ILE A 45 3.30 2.67 18.10
CA ILE A 45 2.05 2.38 17.38
C ILE A 45 2.18 1.08 16.60
N ASN A 46 3.26 0.94 15.85
CA ASN A 46 3.50 -0.27 15.05
C ASN A 46 3.60 -1.52 15.93
N ASP A 47 4.36 -1.44 17.02
CA ASP A 47 4.54 -2.55 17.95
C ASP A 47 3.25 -2.88 18.73
N GLY A 48 2.43 -1.89 19.02
CA GLY A 48 1.08 -2.10 19.57
C GLY A 48 0.15 -2.87 18.63
N ILE A 49 0.24 -2.60 17.32
CA ILE A 49 -0.59 -3.27 16.30
C ILE A 49 -0.02 -4.63 15.90
N ARG A 50 1.30 -4.73 15.71
CA ARG A 50 1.96 -5.88 15.05
C ARG A 50 2.79 -6.75 15.97
N GLY A 51 2.92 -6.37 17.24
CA GLY A 51 3.69 -7.06 18.26
C GLY A 51 5.05 -6.43 18.54
N ARG A 52 5.46 -6.52 19.80
CA ARG A 52 6.68 -5.89 20.35
C ARG A 52 7.93 -6.23 19.56
N GLY A 53 8.72 -5.20 19.23
CA GLY A 53 10.02 -5.31 18.53
C GLY A 53 9.88 -5.61 17.03
N THR A 54 8.67 -5.57 16.46
CA THR A 54 8.48 -5.77 15.02
C THR A 54 9.00 -4.58 14.22
N PHE A 55 8.86 -3.37 14.75
CA PHE A 55 9.32 -2.15 14.10
C PHE A 55 10.84 -2.18 13.85
N ASP A 56 11.63 -2.40 14.89
CA ASP A 56 13.10 -2.38 14.79
C ASP A 56 13.64 -3.45 13.84
N ARG A 57 13.06 -4.66 13.92
CA ARG A 57 13.43 -5.74 12.98
C ARG A 57 13.11 -5.37 11.54
N ALA A 58 11.93 -4.79 11.29
CA ALA A 58 11.53 -4.40 9.95
C ALA A 58 12.42 -3.28 9.40
N VAL A 59 12.70 -2.25 10.17
CA VAL A 59 13.60 -1.13 9.79
C VAL A 59 15.01 -1.64 9.51
N SER A 60 15.55 -2.50 10.37
CA SER A 60 16.87 -3.12 10.17
C SER A 60 16.91 -3.94 8.87
N ASN A 61 15.89 -4.75 8.61
CA ASN A 61 15.82 -5.57 7.39
C ASN A 61 15.61 -4.73 6.12
N ILE A 62 14.88 -3.61 6.21
CA ILE A 62 14.74 -2.64 5.11
C ILE A 62 16.10 -2.03 4.78
N ALA A 63 16.85 -1.59 5.80
CA ALA A 63 18.17 -0.99 5.62
C ALA A 63 19.20 -1.94 4.97
N GLN A 64 19.05 -3.23 5.19
CA GLN A 64 19.94 -4.28 4.66
C GLN A 64 19.44 -4.90 3.35
N ALA A 65 18.27 -4.53 2.87
CA ALA A 65 17.68 -5.10 1.66
C ALA A 65 18.51 -4.75 0.42
N THR A 66 18.86 -5.75 -0.39
CA THR A 66 19.60 -5.55 -1.65
C THR A 66 18.80 -4.79 -2.71
N ARG A 67 17.47 -4.86 -2.63
CA ARG A 67 16.54 -4.10 -3.47
C ARG A 67 15.61 -3.29 -2.59
N PRO A 68 15.46 -1.97 -2.83
CA PRO A 68 14.56 -1.12 -2.06
C PRO A 68 13.14 -1.68 -2.03
N PRO A 69 12.58 -2.02 -0.85
CA PRO A 69 11.18 -2.43 -0.73
C PRO A 69 10.24 -1.23 -0.85
N VAL A 70 8.96 -1.51 -1.05
CA VAL A 70 7.90 -0.52 -0.83
C VAL A 70 7.42 -0.68 0.61
N VAL A 71 7.22 0.42 1.33
CA VAL A 71 6.52 0.42 2.62
C VAL A 71 5.02 0.60 2.35
N HIS A 72 4.19 -0.17 3.02
CA HIS A 72 2.74 -0.06 2.94
C HIS A 72 2.16 0.26 4.32
N ILE A 73 1.40 1.34 4.41
CA ILE A 73 0.76 1.82 5.64
C ILE A 73 -0.74 1.56 5.55
N THR A 74 -1.28 0.83 6.51
CA THR A 74 -2.74 0.74 6.70
C THR A 74 -3.17 1.80 7.69
N ILE A 75 -3.87 2.81 7.18
CA ILE A 75 -4.33 3.94 7.98
C ILE A 75 -5.55 3.51 8.79
N SER A 76 -5.49 3.76 10.08
CA SER A 76 -6.52 3.46 11.06
C SER A 76 -6.62 4.57 12.09
N ARG A 77 -7.61 4.51 12.97
CA ARG A 77 -7.77 5.46 14.08
C ARG A 77 -6.53 5.52 14.98
N LEU A 78 -5.78 4.41 15.11
CA LEU A 78 -4.61 4.34 15.98
C LEU A 78 -3.40 5.11 15.44
N ASN A 79 -3.29 5.30 14.13
CA ASN A 79 -2.08 5.88 13.52
C ASN A 79 -2.34 7.16 12.71
N GLU A 80 -3.58 7.57 12.49
CA GLU A 80 -3.90 8.71 11.65
C GLU A 80 -3.21 10.02 12.09
N GLY A 81 -3.02 10.21 13.39
CA GLY A 81 -2.35 11.39 13.96
C GLY A 81 -0.85 11.46 13.68
N SER A 82 -0.20 10.34 13.35
CA SER A 82 1.26 10.25 13.17
C SER A 82 1.70 10.09 11.70
N ILE A 83 0.79 10.10 10.74
CA ILE A 83 1.08 9.75 9.34
C ILE A 83 2.20 10.61 8.75
N GLU A 84 2.16 11.94 8.95
CA GLU A 84 3.11 12.85 8.33
C GLU A 84 4.54 12.65 8.85
N THR A 85 4.68 12.57 10.16
CA THR A 85 5.99 12.35 10.80
C THR A 85 6.53 10.98 10.42
N PHE A 86 5.68 9.97 10.43
CA PHE A 86 6.05 8.61 10.05
C PHE A 86 6.46 8.48 8.58
N VAL A 87 5.72 9.10 7.66
CA VAL A 87 6.11 9.15 6.24
C VAL A 87 7.48 9.80 6.06
N GLN A 88 7.77 10.91 6.76
CA GLN A 88 9.07 11.58 6.70
C GLN A 88 10.18 10.66 7.20
N GLU A 89 9.97 9.98 8.31
CA GLU A 89 10.93 9.02 8.89
C GLU A 89 11.22 7.88 7.90
N MET A 90 10.18 7.25 7.33
CA MET A 90 10.35 6.14 6.39
C MET A 90 11.03 6.56 5.09
N LEU A 91 10.82 7.80 4.63
CA LEU A 91 11.48 8.30 3.43
C LEU A 91 12.99 8.54 3.61
N CYS A 92 13.52 8.53 4.83
CA CYS A 92 14.96 8.51 5.09
C CYS A 92 15.59 7.13 4.88
N LEU A 93 14.80 6.06 4.84
CA LEU A 93 15.27 4.70 4.59
C LEU A 93 15.44 4.42 3.09
N PRO A 94 16.24 3.39 2.72
CA PRO A 94 16.41 2.96 1.35
C PRO A 94 15.17 2.21 0.84
N ILE A 95 14.05 2.90 0.72
CA ILE A 95 12.80 2.37 0.20
C ILE A 95 12.46 2.95 -1.17
N LYS A 96 11.73 2.19 -1.97
CA LYS A 96 11.25 2.63 -3.28
C LYS A 96 10.16 3.70 -3.18
N GLY A 97 9.33 3.59 -2.16
CA GLY A 97 8.26 4.52 -1.84
C GLY A 97 7.25 3.95 -0.86
N ILE A 98 6.17 4.68 -0.64
CA ILE A 98 5.16 4.36 0.36
C ILE A 98 3.78 4.26 -0.31
N GLY A 99 3.08 3.15 -0.09
CA GLY A 99 1.68 2.95 -0.47
C GLY A 99 0.75 3.02 0.74
N PHE A 100 -0.52 3.33 0.49
CA PHE A 100 -1.51 3.51 1.56
C PHE A 100 -2.78 2.73 1.28
N SER A 101 -3.38 2.21 2.35
CA SER A 101 -4.77 1.77 2.40
C SER A 101 -5.43 2.31 3.65
N PHE A 102 -6.75 2.38 3.69
CA PHE A 102 -7.48 2.53 4.95
C PHE A 102 -7.85 1.15 5.49
N PHE A 103 -7.92 1.06 6.80
CA PHE A 103 -8.38 -0.14 7.47
C PHE A 103 -9.78 -0.53 6.96
N THR A 104 -9.95 -1.80 6.62
CA THR A 104 -11.22 -2.38 6.18
C THR A 104 -11.65 -3.39 7.24
N PRO A 105 -12.73 -3.15 8.00
CA PRO A 105 -13.17 -4.06 9.05
C PRO A 105 -13.82 -5.32 8.47
N ASN A 106 -13.87 -6.36 9.27
CA ASN A 106 -14.73 -7.51 9.05
C ASN A 106 -16.11 -7.23 9.64
N ARG A 107 -17.16 -7.79 9.01
CA ARG A 107 -18.55 -7.61 9.43
C ARG A 107 -18.85 -8.24 10.79
N THR A 108 -18.15 -9.32 11.14
CA THR A 108 -18.42 -10.13 12.33
C THR A 108 -17.48 -9.87 13.51
N GLN A 109 -16.34 -9.22 13.30
CA GLN A 109 -15.27 -9.10 14.30
C GLN A 109 -15.19 -7.68 14.88
N GLY A 110 -16.20 -7.05 15.35
CA GLY A 110 -16.18 -5.78 16.10
C GLY A 110 -14.80 -5.09 16.20
N GLN A 111 -14.32 -4.48 15.11
CA GLN A 111 -13.01 -3.84 15.03
C GLN A 111 -13.17 -2.32 14.84
N ASP A 112 -14.19 -1.76 15.48
CA ASP A 112 -14.55 -0.35 15.31
C ASP A 112 -13.49 0.60 15.86
N GLU A 113 -12.64 0.12 16.79
CA GLU A 113 -11.50 0.89 17.32
C GLU A 113 -10.44 1.26 16.27
N PHE A 114 -10.32 0.48 15.20
CA PHE A 114 -9.39 0.76 14.09
C PHE A 114 -10.05 1.58 12.99
N LEU A 115 -11.37 1.59 12.92
CA LEU A 115 -12.10 2.17 11.82
C LEU A 115 -12.07 3.70 11.87
N ILE A 116 -11.70 4.31 10.75
CA ILE A 116 -11.97 5.72 10.48
C ILE A 116 -13.28 5.79 9.69
N PRO A 117 -14.33 6.43 10.20
CA PRO A 117 -15.58 6.66 9.49
C PRO A 117 -15.33 7.26 8.10
N ILE A 118 -16.21 6.92 7.15
CA ILE A 118 -15.99 7.31 5.75
C ILE A 118 -15.97 8.83 5.57
N ASP A 119 -16.81 9.55 6.30
CA ASP A 119 -16.91 11.01 6.30
C ASP A 119 -15.69 11.70 6.92
N GLU A 120 -14.96 11.04 7.80
CA GLU A 120 -13.73 11.58 8.38
C GLU A 120 -12.49 11.36 7.49
N ARG A 121 -12.55 10.45 6.53
CA ARG A 121 -11.42 10.12 5.64
C ARG A 121 -11.00 11.30 4.76
N ASP A 122 -11.90 12.21 4.44
CA ASP A 122 -11.63 13.34 3.54
C ASP A 122 -10.47 14.21 4.06
N SER A 123 -10.40 14.46 5.36
CA SER A 123 -9.32 15.24 5.98
C SER A 123 -7.95 14.55 5.81
N ILE A 124 -7.92 13.25 6.03
CA ILE A 124 -6.70 12.44 5.88
C ILE A 124 -6.27 12.36 4.41
N VAL A 125 -7.22 12.18 3.50
CA VAL A 125 -6.96 12.19 2.06
C VAL A 125 -6.29 13.49 1.63
N GLN A 126 -6.72 14.66 2.15
CA GLN A 126 -6.07 15.93 1.87
C GLN A 126 -4.63 16.00 2.43
N ARG A 127 -4.41 15.45 3.62
CA ARG A 127 -3.06 15.36 4.22
C ARG A 127 -2.14 14.48 3.37
N LEU A 128 -2.60 13.34 2.87
CA LEU A 128 -1.85 12.47 1.95
C LEU A 128 -1.52 13.17 0.63
N LEU A 129 -2.43 13.97 0.08
CA LEU A 129 -2.16 14.76 -1.11
C LEU A 129 -1.06 15.82 -0.89
N LYS A 130 -1.04 16.45 0.30
CA LYS A 130 0.04 17.38 0.68
C LYS A 130 1.39 16.65 0.80
N LEU A 131 1.42 15.43 1.35
CA LEU A 131 2.62 14.59 1.38
C LEU A 131 3.08 14.24 -0.04
N ARG A 132 2.16 13.86 -0.92
CA ARG A 132 2.47 13.62 -2.35
C ARG A 132 3.08 14.85 -3.02
N GLN A 133 2.51 16.01 -2.77
CA GLN A 133 3.01 17.28 -3.30
C GLN A 133 4.44 17.57 -2.79
N ARG A 134 4.72 17.30 -1.52
CA ARG A 134 6.02 17.56 -0.89
C ARG A 134 7.09 16.56 -1.30
N PHE A 135 6.77 15.26 -1.37
CA PHE A 135 7.75 14.18 -1.53
C PHE A 135 7.69 13.46 -2.90
N GLY A 136 6.85 13.95 -3.80
CA GLY A 136 6.78 13.47 -5.17
C GLY A 136 6.39 12.00 -5.28
N GLU A 137 6.96 11.31 -6.26
CA GLU A 137 6.57 9.95 -6.64
C GLU A 137 6.87 8.88 -5.58
N ARG A 138 7.67 9.21 -4.57
CA ARG A 138 7.91 8.29 -3.43
C ARG A 138 6.69 8.14 -2.53
N VAL A 139 5.70 9.02 -2.63
CA VAL A 139 4.40 8.92 -1.95
C VAL A 139 3.37 8.41 -2.95
N GLY A 140 2.92 7.18 -2.78
CA GLY A 140 2.05 6.45 -3.69
C GLY A 140 0.57 6.87 -3.62
N PHE A 141 0.29 8.19 -3.73
CA PHE A 141 -1.05 8.73 -3.55
C PHE A 141 -1.36 9.89 -4.50
N THR A 142 -2.00 9.61 -5.63
CA THR A 142 -2.36 10.65 -6.62
C THR A 142 -3.75 11.25 -6.37
N LYS A 143 -4.06 12.38 -7.04
CA LYS A 143 -5.41 12.94 -7.01
C LYS A 143 -6.47 11.97 -7.53
N ALA A 144 -6.14 11.13 -8.50
CA ALA A 144 -7.05 10.13 -9.03
C ALA A 144 -7.33 9.00 -8.02
N ILE A 145 -6.33 8.58 -7.23
CA ILE A 145 -6.50 7.67 -6.09
C ILE A 145 -7.34 8.33 -4.99
N ALA A 146 -7.01 9.56 -4.61
CA ALA A 146 -7.74 10.33 -3.61
C ALA A 146 -9.24 10.41 -3.92
N ARG A 147 -9.60 10.71 -5.17
CA ARG A 147 -10.99 10.79 -5.64
C ARG A 147 -11.78 9.49 -5.37
N GLN A 148 -11.13 8.34 -5.34
CA GLN A 148 -11.79 7.07 -5.07
C GLN A 148 -12.21 6.89 -3.60
N LEU A 149 -11.59 7.64 -2.70
CA LEU A 149 -11.79 7.54 -1.25
C LEU A 149 -12.69 8.65 -0.68
N LEU A 150 -12.83 9.78 -1.39
CA LEU A 150 -13.64 10.91 -0.93
C LEU A 150 -15.13 10.57 -0.89
N VAL A 151 -15.82 11.05 0.15
CA VAL A 151 -17.28 10.87 0.36
C VAL A 151 -18.07 11.38 -0.85
N ASN A 152 -17.73 12.58 -1.34
CA ASN A 152 -18.33 13.19 -2.53
C ASN A 152 -17.60 12.79 -3.82
N GLY A 153 -16.72 11.82 -3.76
CA GLY A 153 -15.96 11.28 -4.88
C GLY A 153 -16.60 10.04 -5.48
N ALA A 154 -15.74 9.09 -5.85
CA ALA A 154 -16.18 7.87 -6.52
C ALA A 154 -16.40 6.69 -5.55
N PHE A 155 -16.29 6.88 -4.24
CA PHE A 155 -16.37 5.77 -3.26
C PHE A 155 -17.65 4.94 -3.41
N LYS A 156 -18.80 5.58 -3.49
CA LYS A 156 -20.11 4.91 -3.64
C LYS A 156 -20.24 4.09 -4.94
N ALA A 157 -19.37 4.33 -5.91
CA ALA A 157 -19.39 3.61 -7.19
C ALA A 157 -18.76 2.22 -7.11
N TRP A 158 -18.07 1.86 -6.01
CA TRP A 158 -17.33 0.59 -5.91
C TRP A 158 -17.36 -0.06 -4.51
N ASN A 159 -18.06 0.51 -3.55
CA ASN A 159 -18.07 0.10 -2.15
C ASN A 159 -18.98 -1.11 -1.85
N SER A 160 -19.14 -2.01 -2.79
CA SER A 160 -19.75 -3.32 -2.58
C SER A 160 -19.02 -4.38 -3.39
N TYR A 161 -19.20 -5.67 -3.05
CA TYR A 161 -18.55 -6.76 -3.76
C TYR A 161 -18.89 -6.77 -5.26
N GLU A 162 -20.17 -6.60 -5.58
CA GLU A 162 -20.69 -6.62 -6.96
C GLU A 162 -20.15 -5.46 -7.81
N LYS A 163 -19.89 -4.32 -7.18
CA LYS A 163 -19.37 -3.11 -7.84
C LYS A 163 -17.84 -3.05 -7.85
N CYS A 164 -17.18 -3.87 -7.03
CA CYS A 164 -15.73 -3.86 -6.90
C CYS A 164 -15.06 -4.40 -8.18
N PRO A 165 -14.27 -3.60 -8.91
CA PRO A 165 -13.63 -4.09 -10.13
C PRO A 165 -12.58 -5.16 -9.83
N VAL A 166 -11.95 -5.09 -8.67
CA VAL A 166 -10.89 -6.02 -8.25
C VAL A 166 -11.47 -7.41 -7.99
N SER A 167 -12.69 -7.53 -7.45
CA SER A 167 -13.36 -8.82 -7.25
C SER A 167 -13.61 -9.58 -8.56
N LYS A 168 -13.68 -8.85 -9.68
CA LYS A 168 -13.94 -9.43 -11.01
C LYS A 168 -12.68 -9.91 -11.72
N VAL A 169 -11.51 -9.38 -11.36
CA VAL A 169 -10.24 -9.68 -12.04
C VAL A 169 -9.27 -10.46 -11.18
N LEU A 170 -9.38 -10.41 -9.85
CA LEU A 170 -8.51 -11.15 -8.95
C LEU A 170 -9.14 -12.49 -8.52
N LYS A 171 -8.35 -13.54 -8.56
CA LYS A 171 -8.64 -14.80 -7.87
C LYS A 171 -7.87 -14.83 -6.56
N CYS A 172 -8.58 -14.89 -5.44
CA CYS A 172 -8.00 -14.92 -4.10
C CYS A 172 -8.13 -16.33 -3.52
N TYR A 173 -7.04 -16.80 -2.91
CA TYR A 173 -6.96 -18.13 -2.32
C TYR A 173 -6.60 -18.04 -0.84
N ARG A 174 -7.08 -18.99 -0.05
CA ARG A 174 -6.61 -19.27 1.32
C ARG A 174 -5.36 -20.11 1.27
N SER A 175 -4.73 -20.29 2.43
CA SER A 175 -3.52 -21.12 2.57
C SER A 175 -3.76 -22.61 2.26
N ASP A 176 -5.00 -23.08 2.34
CA ASP A 176 -5.43 -24.44 1.99
C ASP A 176 -5.75 -24.61 0.49
N GLY A 177 -5.65 -23.55 -0.31
CA GLY A 177 -5.95 -23.56 -1.75
C GLY A 177 -7.42 -23.29 -2.09
N THR A 178 -8.32 -23.17 -1.12
CA THR A 178 -9.72 -22.80 -1.38
C THR A 178 -9.83 -21.32 -1.75
N THR A 179 -10.84 -20.98 -2.53
CA THR A 179 -11.09 -19.59 -2.94
C THR A 179 -11.72 -18.78 -1.81
N LYS A 180 -11.45 -17.47 -1.81
CA LYS A 180 -12.08 -16.49 -0.93
C LYS A 180 -12.54 -15.26 -1.73
N MET A 181 -13.46 -14.50 -1.18
CA MET A 181 -14.10 -13.35 -1.82
C MET A 181 -13.09 -12.30 -2.31
N CYS A 182 -12.15 -11.89 -1.45
CA CYS A 182 -11.13 -10.91 -1.79
C CYS A 182 -9.89 -11.06 -0.90
N THR A 183 -8.90 -10.18 -1.04
CA THR A 183 -7.68 -10.18 -0.24
C THR A 183 -7.93 -10.08 1.26
N TYR A 184 -8.98 -9.40 1.68
CA TYR A 184 -9.38 -9.27 3.10
C TYR A 184 -10.20 -10.45 3.63
N GLY A 185 -10.67 -11.34 2.76
CA GLY A 185 -11.47 -12.52 3.14
C GLY A 185 -12.94 -12.38 2.77
N ASP A 186 -13.75 -13.36 3.23
CA ASP A 186 -15.17 -13.45 2.88
C ASP A 186 -16.06 -12.55 3.72
N ASP A 187 -15.54 -12.12 4.85
CA ASP A 187 -16.26 -11.31 5.84
C ASP A 187 -15.92 -9.81 5.77
N ALA A 188 -15.19 -9.38 4.76
CA ALA A 188 -14.81 -7.98 4.59
C ALA A 188 -16.05 -7.08 4.42
N ASP A 189 -16.12 -5.99 5.18
CA ASP A 189 -17.15 -4.97 5.02
C ASP A 189 -16.82 -4.04 3.84
N CYS A 190 -17.33 -4.39 2.67
CA CYS A 190 -17.10 -3.61 1.46
C CYS A 190 -17.67 -2.18 1.55
N SER A 191 -18.69 -1.93 2.38
CA SER A 191 -19.26 -0.60 2.57
C SER A 191 -18.30 0.37 3.27
N LYS A 192 -17.29 -0.17 3.95
CA LYS A 192 -16.23 0.56 4.67
C LYS A 192 -14.84 0.31 4.06
N CYS A 193 -14.78 -0.26 2.87
CA CYS A 193 -13.53 -0.69 2.25
C CYS A 193 -12.53 0.46 2.06
N GLY A 194 -11.26 0.18 2.33
CA GLY A 194 -10.13 1.10 2.13
C GLY A 194 -9.02 0.51 1.26
N CYS A 195 -9.33 -0.51 0.45
CA CYS A 195 -8.37 -1.32 -0.29
C CYS A 195 -7.55 -0.51 -1.29
N ALA A 196 -6.22 -0.52 -1.10
CA ALA A 196 -5.28 0.13 -2.01
C ALA A 196 -5.37 -0.41 -3.44
N ALA A 197 -5.58 -1.72 -3.62
CA ALA A 197 -5.67 -2.32 -4.95
C ALA A 197 -6.87 -1.77 -5.74
N VAL A 198 -8.03 -1.60 -5.08
CA VAL A 198 -9.22 -1.03 -5.72
C VAL A 198 -9.01 0.44 -6.07
N THR A 199 -8.52 1.24 -5.12
CA THR A 199 -8.34 2.68 -5.33
C THR A 199 -7.26 2.98 -6.35
N ALA A 200 -6.18 2.18 -6.39
CA ALA A 200 -5.15 2.27 -7.39
C ALA A 200 -5.66 1.88 -8.79
N PHE A 201 -6.34 0.74 -8.92
CA PHE A 201 -6.92 0.29 -10.18
C PHE A 201 -7.93 1.30 -10.73
N ARG A 202 -8.87 1.75 -9.90
CA ARG A 202 -9.85 2.75 -10.33
C ARG A 202 -9.23 4.11 -10.62
N GLY A 203 -8.27 4.53 -9.80
CA GLY A 203 -7.52 5.77 -10.02
C GLY A 203 -6.74 5.76 -11.34
N ALA A 204 -6.29 4.58 -11.79
CA ALA A 204 -5.59 4.43 -13.05
C ALA A 204 -6.54 4.39 -14.26
N PHE A 205 -7.71 3.74 -14.14
CA PHE A 205 -8.53 3.37 -15.29
C PHE A 205 -9.93 4.00 -15.34
N TYR A 206 -10.39 4.71 -14.27
CA TYR A 206 -11.75 5.25 -14.19
C TYR A 206 -11.81 6.72 -13.72
N PRO A 207 -11.65 7.70 -14.64
CA PRO A 207 -11.19 7.61 -16.03
C PRO A 207 -9.70 7.29 -16.12
N PRO A 208 -9.18 6.90 -17.29
CA PRO A 208 -7.76 6.62 -17.46
C PRO A 208 -6.88 7.79 -17.01
N ASN A 209 -5.88 7.50 -16.19
CA ASN A 209 -4.98 8.50 -15.62
C ASN A 209 -3.52 8.03 -15.71
N TYR A 210 -2.77 8.65 -16.61
CA TYR A 210 -1.39 8.28 -16.90
C TYR A 210 -0.45 8.44 -15.69
N GLU A 211 -0.62 9.49 -14.89
CA GLU A 211 0.18 9.70 -13.68
C GLU A 211 0.03 8.51 -12.72
N THR A 212 -1.22 8.09 -12.48
CA THR A 212 -1.51 6.97 -11.58
C THR A 212 -1.02 5.64 -12.16
N MET A 213 -1.19 5.40 -13.46
CA MET A 213 -0.65 4.21 -14.12
C MET A 213 0.88 4.16 -13.95
N ARG A 214 1.59 5.23 -14.27
CA ARG A 214 3.05 5.32 -14.12
C ARG A 214 3.50 5.11 -12.68
N LEU A 215 2.78 5.69 -11.71
CA LEU A 215 3.06 5.52 -10.29
C LEU A 215 2.92 4.05 -9.87
N ILE A 216 1.83 3.39 -10.25
CA ILE A 216 1.57 1.98 -9.91
C ILE A 216 2.67 1.10 -10.51
N LEU A 217 2.96 1.29 -11.78
CA LEU A 217 4.03 0.57 -12.47
C LEU A 217 5.39 0.83 -11.78
N GLY A 218 5.69 2.09 -11.45
CA GLY A 218 6.92 2.48 -10.78
C GLY A 218 7.09 1.87 -9.40
N LEU A 219 6.06 1.86 -8.58
CA LEU A 219 6.14 1.33 -7.21
C LEU A 219 6.04 -0.19 -7.15
N PHE A 220 5.14 -0.78 -7.92
CA PHE A 220 4.73 -2.18 -7.71
C PHE A 220 5.21 -3.13 -8.80
N LEU A 221 5.61 -2.67 -10.00
CA LEU A 221 6.22 -3.56 -10.98
C LEU A 221 7.73 -3.72 -10.71
N PRO A 222 8.17 -4.94 -10.44
CA PRO A 222 9.59 -5.23 -10.33
C PRO A 222 10.30 -4.92 -11.67
N GLY A 223 11.47 -4.27 -11.59
CA GLY A 223 12.26 -3.94 -12.78
C GLY A 223 11.77 -2.74 -13.60
N PHE A 224 10.57 -2.25 -13.37
CA PHE A 224 10.12 -1.00 -13.96
C PHE A 224 10.72 0.18 -13.18
N ASN A 225 11.68 0.86 -13.82
CA ASN A 225 12.24 2.12 -13.33
C ASN A 225 11.80 3.21 -14.31
N PRO A 226 10.69 3.93 -14.07
CA PRO A 226 10.40 5.11 -14.83
C PRO A 226 11.60 6.04 -14.59
N ARG A 227 12.38 6.36 -15.62
CA ARG A 227 13.44 7.36 -15.49
C ARG A 227 12.80 8.59 -14.86
N ILE A 228 13.11 8.82 -13.60
CA ILE A 228 12.84 10.07 -12.94
C ILE A 228 13.67 11.06 -13.75
N ASN A 229 13.04 11.87 -14.57
CA ASN A 229 13.67 13.06 -15.11
C ASN A 229 13.99 13.95 -13.90
N SER A 230 15.13 13.72 -13.27
CA SER A 230 15.81 14.71 -12.47
C SER A 230 16.19 15.82 -13.44
N ARG A 231 15.28 16.77 -13.64
CA ARG A 231 15.72 18.09 -14.07
C ARG A 231 16.53 18.63 -12.92
N GLU A 232 17.84 18.38 -12.94
CA GLU A 232 18.79 19.23 -12.22
C GLU A 232 18.46 20.67 -12.61
N PRO A 233 18.36 21.60 -11.65
CA PRO A 233 18.27 23.00 -11.98
C PRO A 233 19.51 23.32 -12.82
N ARG A 234 19.31 23.74 -14.07
CA ARG A 234 20.38 24.33 -14.87
C ARG A 234 20.85 25.54 -14.10
N ASN A 235 22.00 25.44 -13.46
CA ASN A 235 22.72 26.58 -12.96
C ASN A 235 23.01 27.43 -14.20
N GLY A 236 22.26 28.53 -14.34
CA GLY A 236 22.56 29.57 -15.30
C GLY A 236 23.87 30.25 -14.90
N ASN A 237 24.84 30.23 -15.79
CA ASN A 237 25.92 31.20 -15.84
C ASN A 237 25.37 32.56 -16.32
#